data_638d199a35ede0d8e03d3eac7c3c1382
#
_entry.id   638d199a35ede0d8e03d3eac7c3c1382
#
_cell.length_a   1.000
_cell.length_b   1.000
_cell.length_c   1.000
_cell.angle_alpha   90.00
_cell.angle_beta   90.00
_cell.angle_gamma   90.00
#
_symmetry.space_group_name_H-M   'P 1'
#
loop_
_entity.id
_entity.type
_entity.pdbx_description
1 polymer ?
#
loop_
_entity_poly.entity_id
_entity_poly.type
_entity_poly.pdbx_seq_one_letter_code
_entity_poly.pdbx_strand_id
1 'polypeptide(L)'
;MNGKVIFQGGNAQSLDNVAGQPIAEYTHSKSGTVHKLEGPVNAKNIVFKATGDYNDGDTWTLNNHPVTVTYNGGEELLPTAVLVGDVVQAVVMGDKLRLMLQKPTPQPSILDNWYLIKPVNQRAQNSYIASGTYMFDRWIGIYSAGVSSTNVSLTHDGVRINGNGGIRQKVEADLEGRICTIAVLDSENNLLTAVSPILDTENDRWQVGPSIKGLWFGLRFREDWDLTITGTDKTIKAVKIELGNRFTGWPAWNRETEQAKCQKYQLLTTENGSMHIRAASLSANNIFFDLPTPVTMRTTPVLADPAVFAVRRFGSIEAESGFTFSALAHTGCVRIEASKKAHGLTDATLIVGKTILDANL
;
A
#
# COMPACT_ATOMS: atom_id res chain seq x y z
N MET A 1 -33.70 16.41 28.36
CA MET A 1 -33.79 16.40 26.88
C MET A 1 -33.68 14.96 26.40
N ASN A 2 -34.77 14.36 25.93
CA ASN A 2 -34.76 13.00 25.40
C ASN A 2 -34.27 13.05 23.95
N GLY A 3 -33.00 12.80 23.73
CA GLY A 3 -32.43 12.70 22.39
C GLY A 3 -32.93 11.45 21.68
N LYS A 4 -33.83 11.59 20.73
CA LYS A 4 -34.23 10.53 19.80
C LYS A 4 -33.06 10.28 18.84
N VAL A 5 -32.36 9.15 18.97
CA VAL A 5 -31.40 8.72 17.96
C VAL A 5 -32.21 8.07 16.83
N ILE A 6 -32.23 8.72 15.66
CA ILE A 6 -32.90 8.19 14.47
C ILE A 6 -31.86 7.39 13.69
N PHE A 7 -32.02 6.07 13.62
CA PHE A 7 -31.22 5.21 12.76
C PHE A 7 -31.88 5.07 11.40
N GLN A 8 -31.20 5.49 10.33
CA GLN A 8 -31.64 5.22 8.96
C GLN A 8 -31.14 3.83 8.53
N GLY A 9 -32.08 2.95 8.18
CA GLY A 9 -31.78 1.75 7.39
C GLY A 9 -31.93 0.38 8.03
N GLY A 10 -32.62 0.22 9.14
CA GLY A 10 -32.96 -1.11 9.69
C GLY A 10 -34.47 -1.26 9.90
N ASN A 11 -34.98 -2.51 9.88
CA ASN A 11 -36.39 -2.80 10.17
C ASN A 11 -36.77 -2.16 11.52
N ALA A 12 -37.48 -1.03 11.49
CA ALA A 12 -37.79 -0.20 12.65
C ALA A 12 -38.54 -0.96 13.76
N GLN A 13 -39.26 -2.01 13.43
CA GLN A 13 -40.02 -2.83 14.41
C GLN A 13 -39.09 -3.64 15.35
N SER A 14 -37.86 -3.99 14.98
CA SER A 14 -36.97 -4.78 15.84
C SER A 14 -36.18 -3.92 16.83
N LEU A 15 -35.99 -2.63 16.56
CA LEU A 15 -35.30 -1.70 17.43
C LEU A 15 -36.20 -1.09 18.52
N ASP A 16 -37.50 -0.84 18.21
CA ASP A 16 -38.45 -0.32 19.19
C ASP A 16 -38.69 -1.32 20.35
N ASN A 17 -38.57 -2.62 20.09
CA ASN A 17 -38.67 -3.65 21.14
C ASN A 17 -37.45 -3.78 22.05
N VAL A 18 -36.33 -3.17 21.68
CA VAL A 18 -35.06 -3.24 22.41
C VAL A 18 -34.73 -1.89 23.09
N ALA A 19 -35.24 -0.79 22.52
CA ALA A 19 -35.09 0.54 23.09
C ALA A 19 -35.85 0.64 24.44
N GLY A 20 -35.11 0.67 25.52
CA GLY A 20 -35.68 0.72 26.89
C GLY A 20 -35.44 -0.56 27.72
N GLN A 21 -34.88 -1.61 27.13
CA GLN A 21 -34.38 -2.75 27.93
C GLN A 21 -33.09 -2.35 28.66
N PRO A 22 -32.92 -2.78 29.93
CA PRO A 22 -31.70 -2.52 30.66
C PRO A 22 -30.50 -3.12 29.93
N ILE A 23 -29.36 -2.41 29.96
CA ILE A 23 -28.10 -2.92 29.42
C ILE A 23 -27.48 -3.86 30.47
N ALA A 24 -27.23 -5.08 30.08
CA ALA A 24 -26.55 -6.08 30.92
C ALA A 24 -25.06 -6.08 30.66
N GLU A 25 -24.27 -6.14 31.73
CA GLU A 25 -22.83 -6.29 31.60
C GLU A 25 -22.45 -7.75 31.39
N TYR A 26 -21.54 -8.00 30.43
CA TYR A 26 -21.01 -9.30 30.08
C TYR A 26 -19.51 -9.33 30.27
N THR A 27 -19.01 -10.46 30.74
CA THR A 27 -17.57 -10.73 30.76
C THR A 27 -17.13 -11.21 29.40
N HIS A 28 -16.09 -10.59 28.84
CA HIS A 28 -15.46 -11.03 27.61
C HIS A 28 -14.16 -11.76 27.92
N SER A 29 -13.91 -12.85 27.21
CA SER A 29 -12.62 -13.55 27.17
C SER A 29 -12.30 -14.00 25.75
N LYS A 30 -11.01 -14.08 25.41
CA LYS A 30 -10.54 -14.62 24.12
C LYS A 30 -9.59 -15.77 24.38
N SER A 31 -9.82 -16.91 23.69
CA SER A 31 -8.94 -18.07 23.70
C SER A 31 -8.72 -18.56 22.26
N GLY A 32 -7.48 -18.43 21.77
CA GLY A 32 -7.18 -18.69 20.37
C GLY A 32 -7.98 -17.72 19.46
N THR A 33 -8.82 -18.29 18.60
CA THR A 33 -9.68 -17.54 17.67
C THR A 33 -11.12 -17.38 18.17
N VAL A 34 -11.42 -17.77 19.42
CA VAL A 34 -12.78 -17.75 19.95
C VAL A 34 -12.94 -16.64 20.99
N HIS A 35 -13.84 -15.69 20.68
CA HIS A 35 -14.32 -14.69 21.61
C HIS A 35 -15.53 -15.24 22.38
N LYS A 36 -15.51 -15.17 23.71
CA LYS A 36 -16.57 -15.64 24.57
C LYS A 36 -17.19 -14.48 25.34
N LEU A 37 -18.51 -14.41 25.35
CA LEU A 37 -19.29 -13.47 26.13
C LEU A 37 -20.16 -14.26 27.10
N GLU A 38 -20.00 -14.03 28.40
CA GLU A 38 -20.73 -14.70 29.46
C GLU A 38 -21.43 -13.67 30.34
N GLY A 39 -22.73 -13.87 30.58
CA GLY A 39 -23.53 -12.94 31.37
C GLY A 39 -25.00 -13.37 31.50
N PRO A 40 -25.88 -12.47 31.92
CA PRO A 40 -27.27 -12.79 32.18
C PRO A 40 -27.99 -13.39 30.99
N VAL A 41 -28.70 -14.51 31.21
CA VAL A 41 -29.48 -15.15 30.16
C VAL A 41 -30.65 -14.23 29.74
N ASN A 42 -30.99 -14.21 28.44
CA ASN A 42 -32.08 -13.44 27.85
C ASN A 42 -31.89 -11.91 27.81
N ALA A 43 -30.72 -11.39 28.15
CA ALA A 43 -30.44 -9.96 27.92
C ALA A 43 -30.48 -9.63 26.42
N LYS A 44 -31.14 -8.52 26.07
CA LYS A 44 -31.24 -8.03 24.67
C LYS A 44 -30.19 -6.98 24.37
N ASN A 45 -29.89 -6.13 25.31
CA ASN A 45 -28.84 -5.13 25.22
C ASN A 45 -27.71 -5.55 26.15
N ILE A 46 -26.51 -5.62 25.61
CA ILE A 46 -25.32 -6.00 26.36
C ILE A 46 -24.20 -5.00 26.20
N VAL A 47 -23.33 -4.93 27.18
CA VAL A 47 -22.06 -4.18 27.14
C VAL A 47 -20.97 -5.08 27.66
N PHE A 48 -19.80 -5.01 27.05
CA PHE A 48 -18.62 -5.74 27.49
C PHE A 48 -17.35 -4.93 27.24
N LYS A 49 -16.31 -5.18 28.05
CA LYS A 49 -14.96 -4.69 27.79
C LYS A 49 -14.15 -5.77 27.12
N ALA A 50 -13.64 -5.49 25.93
CA ALA A 50 -12.86 -6.44 25.15
C ALA A 50 -11.51 -6.77 25.82
N THR A 51 -11.14 -8.04 25.89
CA THR A 51 -9.88 -8.56 26.44
C THR A 51 -8.97 -9.15 25.35
N GLY A 52 -9.38 -9.08 24.08
CA GLY A 52 -8.61 -9.55 22.92
C GLY A 52 -9.08 -8.85 21.65
N ASP A 53 -8.14 -8.62 20.73
CA ASP A 53 -8.42 -8.01 19.43
C ASP A 53 -9.20 -9.00 18.54
N TYR A 54 -10.14 -8.48 17.77
CA TYR A 54 -10.81 -9.25 16.72
C TYR A 54 -9.92 -9.34 15.47
N ASN A 55 -9.61 -10.56 15.05
CA ASN A 55 -8.86 -10.87 13.85
C ASN A 55 -9.75 -11.55 12.81
N ASP A 56 -9.27 -11.59 11.57
CA ASP A 56 -9.95 -12.32 10.51
C ASP A 56 -10.10 -13.80 10.84
N GLY A 57 -11.32 -14.33 10.66
CA GLY A 57 -11.65 -15.72 10.98
C GLY A 57 -11.92 -16.01 12.46
N ASP A 58 -11.89 -15.02 13.34
CA ASP A 58 -12.30 -15.18 14.73
C ASP A 58 -13.82 -15.46 14.82
N THR A 59 -14.19 -16.32 15.77
CA THR A 59 -15.57 -16.71 16.04
C THR A 59 -16.05 -16.21 17.39
N TRP A 60 -17.36 -16.16 17.60
CA TRP A 60 -17.95 -15.67 18.83
C TRP A 60 -18.94 -16.65 19.44
N THR A 61 -18.96 -16.69 20.77
CA THR A 61 -19.98 -17.38 21.54
C THR A 61 -20.61 -16.45 22.57
N LEU A 62 -21.92 -16.64 22.79
CA LEU A 62 -22.70 -15.98 23.83
C LEU A 62 -23.25 -17.06 24.78
N ASN A 63 -22.82 -17.06 26.04
CA ASN A 63 -23.16 -18.09 27.01
C ASN A 63 -22.95 -19.51 26.43
N ASN A 64 -21.79 -19.73 25.79
CA ASN A 64 -21.39 -21.00 25.12
C ASN A 64 -22.19 -21.39 23.86
N HIS A 65 -23.09 -20.54 23.37
CA HIS A 65 -23.78 -20.74 22.10
C HIS A 65 -23.11 -19.92 20.97
N PRO A 66 -22.80 -20.52 19.81
CA PRO A 66 -22.23 -19.81 18.69
C PRO A 66 -23.16 -18.68 18.25
N VAL A 67 -22.58 -17.51 17.95
CA VAL A 67 -23.31 -16.34 17.42
C VAL A 67 -22.57 -15.72 16.25
N THR A 68 -23.34 -15.23 15.29
CA THR A 68 -22.81 -14.43 14.20
C THR A 68 -22.73 -12.96 14.64
N VAL A 69 -21.55 -12.36 14.55
CA VAL A 69 -21.34 -10.97 14.97
C VAL A 69 -21.17 -10.07 13.77
N THR A 70 -21.86 -8.93 13.79
CA THR A 70 -21.86 -7.96 12.67
C THR A 70 -21.77 -6.53 13.20
N TYR A 71 -21.43 -5.59 12.30
CA TYR A 71 -21.68 -4.18 12.55
C TYR A 71 -23.16 -3.89 12.73
N ASN A 72 -23.50 -2.69 13.20
CA ASN A 72 -24.88 -2.28 13.41
C ASN A 72 -25.72 -2.35 12.11
N GLY A 73 -25.16 -2.06 10.97
CA GLY A 73 -25.78 -2.20 9.66
C GLY A 73 -25.99 -3.64 9.18
N GLY A 74 -25.42 -4.63 9.87
CA GLY A 74 -25.48 -6.04 9.51
C GLY A 74 -24.35 -6.52 8.64
N GLU A 75 -23.37 -5.68 8.34
CA GLU A 75 -22.17 -6.05 7.60
C GLU A 75 -21.21 -6.86 8.48
N GLU A 76 -20.43 -7.72 7.84
CA GLU A 76 -19.39 -8.50 8.49
C GLU A 76 -18.32 -7.59 9.13
N LEU A 77 -17.82 -8.01 10.31
CA LEU A 77 -16.77 -7.27 11.00
C LEU A 77 -15.45 -7.32 10.21
N LEU A 78 -14.80 -6.18 10.14
CA LEU A 78 -13.42 -6.12 9.69
C LEU A 78 -12.47 -6.50 10.83
N PRO A 79 -11.29 -7.07 10.56
CA PRO A 79 -10.25 -7.23 11.56
C PRO A 79 -9.96 -5.90 12.26
N THR A 80 -9.62 -5.95 13.54
CA THR A 80 -9.44 -4.78 14.41
C THR A 80 -10.72 -3.96 14.68
N ALA A 81 -11.90 -4.42 14.27
CA ALA A 81 -13.17 -3.76 14.63
C ALA A 81 -13.38 -3.66 16.14
N VAL A 82 -12.85 -4.62 16.88
CA VAL A 82 -12.82 -4.66 18.35
C VAL A 82 -11.36 -4.85 18.77
N LEU A 83 -10.87 -3.97 19.63
CA LEU A 83 -9.51 -4.01 20.18
C LEU A 83 -9.56 -4.20 21.70
N VAL A 84 -8.49 -4.75 22.26
CA VAL A 84 -8.31 -4.86 23.71
C VAL A 84 -8.58 -3.53 24.39
N GLY A 85 -9.43 -3.54 25.41
CA GLY A 85 -9.79 -2.35 26.18
C GLY A 85 -11.02 -1.61 25.67
N ASP A 86 -11.49 -1.90 24.45
CA ASP A 86 -12.73 -1.32 23.94
C ASP A 86 -13.92 -1.68 24.83
N VAL A 87 -14.77 -0.71 25.08
CA VAL A 87 -16.09 -0.92 25.68
C VAL A 87 -17.11 -0.95 24.56
N VAL A 88 -17.68 -2.13 24.32
CA VAL A 88 -18.55 -2.38 23.16
C VAL A 88 -19.97 -2.64 23.63
N GLN A 89 -20.93 -1.91 23.08
CA GLN A 89 -22.35 -2.20 23.22
C GLN A 89 -22.82 -3.05 22.06
N ALA A 90 -23.74 -3.97 22.33
CA ALA A 90 -24.31 -4.83 21.32
C ALA A 90 -25.77 -5.18 21.61
N VAL A 91 -26.48 -5.58 20.55
CA VAL A 91 -27.88 -6.05 20.60
C VAL A 91 -27.91 -7.52 20.22
N VAL A 92 -28.55 -8.35 21.06
CA VAL A 92 -28.73 -9.78 20.85
C VAL A 92 -30.03 -10.00 20.07
N MET A 93 -29.94 -10.65 18.90
CA MET A 93 -31.04 -10.92 17.99
C MET A 93 -31.04 -12.41 17.58
N GLY A 94 -31.54 -13.28 18.47
CA GLY A 94 -31.47 -14.73 18.27
C GLY A 94 -30.03 -15.25 18.34
N ASP A 95 -29.55 -15.81 17.24
CA ASP A 95 -28.18 -16.30 17.04
C ASP A 95 -27.23 -15.20 16.50
N LYS A 96 -27.68 -13.94 16.45
CA LYS A 96 -26.91 -12.81 15.95
C LYS A 96 -26.63 -11.81 17.06
N LEU A 97 -25.43 -11.26 17.01
CA LEU A 97 -24.99 -10.16 17.87
C LEU A 97 -24.60 -8.97 17.00
N ARG A 98 -25.36 -7.88 17.08
CA ARG A 98 -25.04 -6.62 16.39
C ARG A 98 -24.28 -5.72 17.32
N LEU A 99 -23.03 -5.44 16.99
CA LEU A 99 -22.24 -4.45 17.70
C LEU A 99 -22.72 -3.05 17.30
N MET A 100 -22.88 -2.16 18.27
CA MET A 100 -23.28 -0.77 18.04
C MET A 100 -22.13 0.05 17.46
N LEU A 101 -21.39 -0.56 16.56
CA LEU A 101 -20.28 0.01 15.79
C LEU A 101 -20.72 0.19 14.33
N GLN A 102 -20.29 1.28 13.72
CA GLN A 102 -20.49 1.47 12.28
C GLN A 102 -19.30 0.94 11.51
N LYS A 103 -19.55 0.33 10.36
CA LYS A 103 -18.48 -0.07 9.44
C LYS A 103 -17.75 1.18 8.97
N PRO A 104 -16.42 1.25 9.12
CA PRO A 104 -15.67 2.41 8.67
C PRO A 104 -15.65 2.52 7.14
N THR A 105 -15.57 3.75 6.64
CA THR A 105 -15.27 3.99 5.22
C THR A 105 -13.79 3.67 4.97
N PRO A 106 -13.46 2.88 3.92
CA PRO A 106 -12.08 2.56 3.61
C PRO A 106 -11.21 3.80 3.42
N GLN A 107 -10.15 3.92 4.21
CA GLN A 107 -9.14 4.96 4.07
C GLN A 107 -8.19 4.60 2.90
N PRO A 108 -7.63 5.60 2.20
CA PRO A 108 -6.57 5.35 1.23
C PRO A 108 -5.38 4.61 1.85
N SER A 109 -4.68 3.82 1.05
CA SER A 109 -3.38 3.29 1.45
C SER A 109 -2.32 4.39 1.40
N ILE A 110 -1.43 4.41 2.40
CA ILE A 110 -0.20 5.25 2.37
C ILE A 110 0.78 4.71 1.32
N LEU A 111 0.72 3.40 1.04
CA LEU A 111 1.53 2.77 0.00
C LEU A 111 0.98 3.09 -1.37
N ASP A 112 1.89 3.29 -2.31
CA ASP A 112 1.58 3.32 -3.72
C ASP A 112 1.62 1.91 -4.30
N ASN A 113 0.88 1.69 -5.40
CA ASN A 113 0.90 0.40 -6.11
C ASN A 113 0.61 -0.81 -5.20
N TRP A 114 -0.34 -0.64 -4.31
CA TRP A 114 -0.65 -1.54 -3.20
C TRP A 114 -1.40 -2.82 -3.64
N TYR A 115 -2.04 -2.82 -4.82
CA TYR A 115 -2.81 -3.95 -5.34
C TYR A 115 -1.94 -4.81 -6.27
N LEU A 116 -1.38 -5.86 -5.74
CA LEU A 116 -0.30 -6.63 -6.34
C LEU A 116 -0.76 -7.68 -7.37
N ILE A 117 -2.08 -7.90 -7.54
CA ILE A 117 -2.61 -8.73 -8.64
C ILE A 117 -2.47 -8.01 -9.99
N LYS A 118 -2.63 -6.70 -9.99
CA LYS A 118 -2.54 -5.85 -11.19
C LYS A 118 -1.69 -4.62 -10.91
N PRO A 119 -0.44 -4.78 -10.48
CA PRO A 119 0.39 -3.64 -10.16
C PRO A 119 0.71 -2.81 -11.40
N VAL A 120 1.01 -1.54 -11.20
CA VAL A 120 1.69 -0.73 -12.22
C VAL A 120 3.09 -1.30 -12.40
N ASN A 121 3.45 -1.63 -13.61
CA ASN A 121 4.74 -2.25 -13.95
C ASN A 121 5.27 -1.66 -15.25
N GLN A 122 5.76 -0.44 -15.21
CA GLN A 122 6.34 0.27 -16.37
C GLN A 122 7.65 -0.38 -16.82
N ARG A 123 8.34 -1.09 -15.93
CA ARG A 123 9.59 -1.81 -16.22
C ARG A 123 9.36 -3.10 -17.01
N ALA A 124 8.12 -3.61 -17.05
CA ALA A 124 7.76 -4.90 -17.62
C ALA A 124 8.58 -6.08 -17.04
N GLN A 125 8.98 -5.96 -15.78
CA GLN A 125 9.73 -6.98 -15.05
C GLN A 125 8.77 -7.84 -14.23
N ASN A 126 8.94 -9.15 -14.27
CA ASN A 126 8.13 -10.11 -13.50
C ASN A 126 8.91 -10.75 -12.35
N SER A 127 10.21 -10.49 -12.27
CA SER A 127 11.10 -10.92 -11.19
C SER A 127 12.18 -9.87 -10.97
N TYR A 128 12.75 -9.82 -9.78
CA TYR A 128 13.88 -8.93 -9.56
C TYR A 128 15.21 -9.58 -10.02
N ILE A 129 16.17 -8.75 -10.44
CA ILE A 129 17.46 -9.21 -10.96
C ILE A 129 18.51 -9.28 -9.85
N ALA A 130 18.50 -8.34 -8.92
CA ALA A 130 19.42 -8.26 -7.79
C ALA A 130 18.72 -7.71 -6.55
N SER A 131 19.16 -8.10 -5.35
CA SER A 131 18.63 -7.56 -4.09
C SER A 131 18.80 -6.04 -4.03
N GLY A 132 17.74 -5.36 -3.62
CA GLY A 132 17.70 -3.90 -3.58
C GLY A 132 17.31 -3.25 -4.90
N THR A 133 16.97 -4.01 -5.95
CA THR A 133 16.49 -3.47 -7.22
C THR A 133 14.96 -3.47 -7.30
N TYR A 134 14.41 -2.53 -8.07
CA TYR A 134 12.97 -2.47 -8.33
C TYR A 134 12.53 -3.64 -9.19
N MET A 135 11.53 -4.37 -8.71
CA MET A 135 10.87 -5.45 -9.45
C MET A 135 9.77 -4.89 -10.35
N PHE A 136 8.95 -4.04 -9.81
CA PHE A 136 7.95 -3.23 -10.50
C PHE A 136 7.82 -1.89 -9.77
N ASP A 137 7.01 -0.99 -10.28
CA ASP A 137 6.99 0.40 -9.79
C ASP A 137 6.75 0.46 -8.28
N ARG A 138 7.58 1.19 -7.58
CA ARG A 138 7.62 1.40 -6.13
C ARG A 138 8.08 0.20 -5.28
N TRP A 139 8.10 -1.02 -5.79
CA TRP A 139 8.45 -2.21 -5.03
C TRP A 139 9.83 -2.75 -5.36
N ILE A 140 10.62 -2.91 -4.32
CA ILE A 140 11.98 -3.42 -4.37
C ILE A 140 11.98 -4.89 -3.94
N GLY A 141 12.61 -5.76 -4.71
CA GLY A 141 12.90 -7.13 -4.31
C GLY A 141 14.06 -7.17 -3.32
N ILE A 142 13.90 -7.92 -2.24
CA ILE A 142 14.96 -8.14 -1.23
C ILE A 142 15.18 -9.63 -1.00
N TYR A 143 16.41 -10.00 -0.67
CA TYR A 143 16.77 -11.36 -0.26
C TYR A 143 18.01 -11.37 0.62
N SER A 144 18.17 -12.44 1.39
CA SER A 144 19.40 -12.70 2.13
C SER A 144 20.51 -13.20 1.20
N ALA A 145 21.76 -12.96 1.54
CA ALA A 145 22.90 -13.44 0.77
C ALA A 145 22.82 -14.97 0.54
N GLY A 146 23.08 -15.40 -0.70
CA GLY A 146 23.03 -16.82 -1.10
C GLY A 146 21.68 -17.30 -1.63
N VAL A 147 20.66 -16.43 -1.72
CA VAL A 147 19.34 -16.76 -2.24
C VAL A 147 19.18 -16.32 -3.71
N SER A 148 18.54 -17.13 -4.51
CA SER A 148 18.34 -16.89 -5.96
C SER A 148 17.35 -15.75 -6.24
N SER A 149 17.57 -15.05 -7.35
CA SER A 149 16.65 -14.03 -7.88
C SER A 149 15.23 -14.55 -8.20
N THR A 150 15.04 -15.87 -8.25
CA THR A 150 13.73 -16.51 -8.47
C THR A 150 12.81 -16.51 -7.25
N ASN A 151 13.30 -16.05 -6.09
CA ASN A 151 12.56 -16.12 -4.84
C ASN A 151 11.44 -15.08 -4.71
N VAL A 152 11.42 -14.07 -5.56
CA VAL A 152 10.32 -13.11 -5.64
C VAL A 152 9.93 -12.94 -7.10
N SER A 153 8.66 -13.18 -7.40
CA SER A 153 8.13 -13.06 -8.76
C SER A 153 6.70 -12.54 -8.78
N LEU A 154 6.37 -11.78 -9.82
CA LEU A 154 5.00 -11.37 -10.11
C LEU A 154 4.29 -12.49 -10.84
N THR A 155 3.15 -12.91 -10.32
CA THR A 155 2.27 -13.93 -10.90
C THR A 155 0.90 -13.33 -11.19
N HIS A 156 0.00 -14.09 -11.79
CA HIS A 156 -1.39 -13.63 -12.01
C HIS A 156 -2.18 -13.45 -10.70
N ASP A 157 -1.77 -14.13 -9.64
CA ASP A 157 -2.43 -14.08 -8.32
C ASP A 157 -1.80 -13.07 -7.35
N GLY A 158 -0.75 -12.36 -7.79
CA GLY A 158 -0.03 -11.41 -6.96
C GLY A 158 1.48 -11.63 -6.95
N VAL A 159 2.14 -11.16 -5.93
CA VAL A 159 3.60 -11.33 -5.73
C VAL A 159 3.88 -12.57 -4.93
N ARG A 160 4.53 -13.55 -5.55
CA ARG A 160 4.99 -14.77 -4.89
C ARG A 160 6.36 -14.54 -4.25
N ILE A 161 6.46 -14.92 -2.97
CA ILE A 161 7.69 -14.89 -2.19
C ILE A 161 8.05 -16.34 -1.82
N ASN A 162 9.23 -16.80 -2.25
CA ASN A 162 9.76 -18.12 -1.95
C ASN A 162 11.01 -18.01 -1.08
N GLY A 163 11.24 -19.01 -0.23
CA GLY A 163 12.42 -19.07 0.62
C GLY A 163 12.57 -17.83 1.52
N ASN A 164 13.75 -17.23 1.56
CA ASN A 164 14.06 -16.05 2.37
C ASN A 164 13.94 -14.73 1.55
N GLY A 165 13.12 -14.73 0.52
CA GLY A 165 12.83 -13.53 -0.28
C GLY A 165 11.84 -12.60 0.40
N GLY A 166 11.73 -11.40 -0.15
CA GLY A 166 10.77 -10.40 0.31
C GLY A 166 10.62 -9.24 -0.65
N ILE A 167 9.69 -8.37 -0.31
CA ILE A 167 9.47 -7.10 -1.00
C ILE A 167 9.54 -5.95 -0.01
N ARG A 168 9.94 -4.78 -0.51
CA ARG A 168 10.07 -3.56 0.29
C ARG A 168 9.54 -2.37 -0.49
N GLN A 169 8.90 -1.46 0.23
CA GLN A 169 8.55 -0.14 -0.30
C GLN A 169 8.92 0.94 0.72
N LYS A 170 9.53 2.03 0.25
CA LYS A 170 9.71 3.25 1.04
C LYS A 170 8.35 3.91 1.27
N VAL A 171 8.08 4.28 2.51
CA VAL A 171 6.88 4.98 2.94
C VAL A 171 7.22 6.47 3.07
N GLU A 172 6.59 7.30 2.26
CA GLU A 172 6.89 8.74 2.23
C GLU A 172 6.20 9.55 3.32
N ALA A 173 5.16 8.97 3.93
CA ALA A 173 4.50 9.62 5.04
C ALA A 173 5.42 9.64 6.26
N ASP A 174 5.47 10.75 6.96
CA ASP A 174 6.09 10.83 8.27
C ASP A 174 5.24 10.02 9.27
N LEU A 175 5.82 8.93 9.76
CA LEU A 175 5.18 8.01 10.70
C LEU A 175 5.64 8.22 12.15
N GLU A 176 6.56 9.15 12.41
CA GLU A 176 7.02 9.49 13.76
C GLU A 176 5.86 9.88 14.66
N GLY A 177 5.80 9.32 15.85
CA GLY A 177 4.73 9.56 16.82
C GLY A 177 3.35 9.02 16.39
N ARG A 178 3.27 8.22 15.32
CA ARG A 178 2.01 7.69 14.78
C ARG A 178 1.82 6.22 15.14
N ILE A 179 0.56 5.83 15.19
CA ILE A 179 0.13 4.42 15.19
C ILE A 179 -0.33 4.11 13.77
N CYS A 180 0.08 2.96 13.25
CA CYS A 180 -0.32 2.49 11.93
C CYS A 180 -0.95 1.11 12.00
N THR A 181 -1.90 0.86 11.12
CA THR A 181 -2.41 -0.48 10.84
C THR A 181 -1.85 -0.94 9.50
N ILE A 182 -1.19 -2.11 9.50
CA ILE A 182 -0.77 -2.81 8.28
C ILE A 182 -1.75 -3.95 8.03
N ALA A 183 -2.20 -4.08 6.79
CA ALA A 183 -3.01 -5.20 6.32
C ALA A 183 -2.36 -5.85 5.10
N VAL A 184 -2.31 -7.17 5.09
CA VAL A 184 -1.78 -8.00 3.99
C VAL A 184 -2.83 -9.03 3.63
N LEU A 185 -3.19 -9.10 2.34
CA LEU A 185 -4.08 -10.11 1.79
C LEU A 185 -3.26 -11.13 1.01
N ASP A 186 -3.34 -12.41 1.38
CA ASP A 186 -2.66 -13.48 0.64
C ASP A 186 -3.54 -14.09 -0.48
N SER A 187 -2.97 -15.03 -1.24
CA SER A 187 -3.66 -15.71 -2.34
C SER A 187 -4.80 -16.63 -1.87
N GLU A 188 -4.78 -17.06 -0.63
CA GLU A 188 -5.82 -17.87 -0.01
C GLU A 188 -6.97 -17.03 0.55
N ASN A 189 -6.93 -15.70 0.35
CA ASN A 189 -7.82 -14.69 0.91
C ASN A 189 -7.74 -14.56 2.44
N ASN A 190 -6.63 -14.99 3.06
CA ASN A 190 -6.40 -14.68 4.45
C ASN A 190 -6.03 -13.21 4.58
N LEU A 191 -6.78 -12.48 5.39
CA LEU A 191 -6.49 -11.10 5.73
C LEU A 191 -5.71 -11.06 7.04
N LEU A 192 -4.46 -10.63 6.96
CA LEU A 192 -3.56 -10.48 8.09
C LEU A 192 -3.48 -9.00 8.45
N THR A 193 -3.77 -8.66 9.68
CA THR A 193 -3.68 -7.28 10.17
C THR A 193 -2.80 -7.19 11.39
N ALA A 194 -2.09 -6.09 11.54
CA ALA A 194 -1.35 -5.77 12.74
C ALA A 194 -1.35 -4.26 13.00
N VAL A 195 -1.46 -3.90 14.24
CA VAL A 195 -1.42 -2.52 14.72
C VAL A 195 -0.05 -2.27 15.35
N SER A 196 0.63 -1.21 14.89
CA SER A 196 1.92 -0.82 15.46
C SER A 196 1.74 -0.23 16.86
N PRO A 197 2.78 -0.23 17.70
CA PRO A 197 2.89 0.75 18.77
C PRO A 197 2.97 2.17 18.20
N ILE A 198 3.07 3.18 19.03
CA ILE A 198 3.51 4.50 18.58
C ILE A 198 4.90 4.33 17.99
N LEU A 199 5.06 4.70 16.72
CA LEU A 199 6.31 4.56 16.01
C LEU A 199 7.29 5.64 16.46
N ASP A 200 8.55 5.25 16.57
CA ASP A 200 9.64 6.08 17.08
C ASP A 200 10.89 5.80 16.25
N THR A 201 11.51 6.85 15.71
CA THR A 201 12.72 6.75 14.88
C THR A 201 13.95 6.31 15.68
N GLU A 202 13.96 6.52 17.00
CA GLU A 202 15.04 6.02 17.88
C GLU A 202 14.97 4.49 18.07
N ASN A 203 13.73 3.93 18.07
CA ASN A 203 13.47 2.49 18.09
C ASN A 203 13.22 1.95 16.68
N ASP A 204 14.05 2.23 15.78
CA ASP A 204 14.03 2.13 14.32
C ASP A 204 13.28 0.94 13.68
N ARG A 205 12.60 0.10 14.46
CA ARG A 205 12.01 -1.13 13.96
C ARG A 205 10.80 -1.61 14.76
N TRP A 206 9.71 -1.82 14.04
CA TRP A 206 8.58 -2.63 14.50
C TRP A 206 8.33 -3.76 13.51
N GLN A 207 8.17 -4.99 13.99
CA GLN A 207 7.99 -6.17 13.16
C GLN A 207 6.99 -7.15 13.79
N VAL A 208 6.19 -7.78 12.93
CA VAL A 208 5.20 -8.81 13.27
C VAL A 208 5.49 -10.09 12.50
N GLY A 209 5.33 -11.22 13.15
CA GLY A 209 5.52 -12.56 12.60
C GLY A 209 6.63 -13.34 13.33
N PRO A 210 6.78 -14.65 13.09
CA PRO A 210 6.23 -15.50 12.02
C PRO A 210 4.87 -16.13 12.38
N SER A 211 4.22 -15.68 13.44
CA SER A 211 2.94 -16.23 13.91
C SER A 211 1.80 -16.05 12.91
N ILE A 212 1.99 -15.24 11.87
CA ILE A 212 0.96 -14.95 10.89
C ILE A 212 1.22 -15.78 9.62
N LYS A 213 0.84 -17.06 9.66
CA LYS A 213 0.78 -17.95 8.48
C LYS A 213 2.03 -17.92 7.58
N GLY A 214 3.23 -17.76 8.17
CA GLY A 214 4.49 -17.79 7.44
C GLY A 214 4.90 -16.47 6.77
N LEU A 215 4.24 -15.36 7.08
CA LEU A 215 4.63 -14.01 6.68
C LEU A 215 5.21 -13.23 7.85
N TRP A 216 6.23 -12.42 7.53
CA TRP A 216 6.80 -11.40 8.39
C TRP A 216 6.58 -10.07 7.72
N PHE A 217 6.08 -9.09 8.42
CA PHE A 217 6.01 -7.73 7.91
C PHE A 217 6.21 -6.71 9.02
N GLY A 218 6.69 -5.54 8.66
CA GLY A 218 6.93 -4.48 9.62
C GLY A 218 7.51 -3.24 8.99
N LEU A 219 7.59 -2.22 9.80
CA LEU A 219 8.14 -0.93 9.46
C LEU A 219 9.55 -0.81 10.06
N ARG A 220 10.44 -0.25 9.32
CA ARG A 220 11.79 0.12 9.76
C ARG A 220 12.10 1.53 9.33
N PHE A 221 12.65 2.32 10.24
CA PHE A 221 13.23 3.62 9.93
C PHE A 221 14.71 3.46 9.57
N ARG A 222 15.14 4.18 8.54
CA ARG A 222 16.55 4.32 8.16
C ARG A 222 16.84 5.79 7.89
N GLU A 223 16.67 6.23 6.65
CA GLU A 223 16.56 7.64 6.25
C GLU A 223 15.09 8.04 6.10
N ASP A 224 14.28 7.06 5.66
CA ASP A 224 12.82 7.09 5.56
C ASP A 224 12.25 5.80 6.18
N TRP A 225 10.93 5.78 6.45
CA TRP A 225 10.25 4.56 6.84
C TRP A 225 10.18 3.58 5.67
N ASP A 226 10.56 2.34 5.91
CA ASP A 226 10.46 1.24 4.96
C ASP A 226 9.45 0.21 5.45
N LEU A 227 8.44 -0.12 4.63
CA LEU A 227 7.69 -1.35 4.81
C LEU A 227 8.48 -2.51 4.21
N THR A 228 8.67 -3.56 4.97
CA THR A 228 9.28 -4.82 4.52
C THR A 228 8.33 -5.97 4.75
N ILE A 229 8.16 -6.85 3.74
CA ILE A 229 7.39 -8.08 3.83
C ILE A 229 8.28 -9.22 3.34
N THR A 230 8.45 -10.24 4.18
CA THR A 230 9.18 -11.46 3.86
C THR A 230 8.32 -12.67 4.19
N GLY A 231 8.63 -13.81 3.61
CA GLY A 231 7.85 -15.02 3.85
C GLY A 231 8.45 -16.23 3.19
N THR A 232 7.85 -17.38 3.44
CA THR A 232 8.24 -18.65 2.85
C THR A 232 7.06 -19.20 2.08
N ASP A 233 7.18 -19.32 0.76
CA ASP A 233 6.19 -19.88 -0.16
C ASP A 233 4.79 -19.27 0.00
N LYS A 234 4.73 -17.95 -0.09
CA LYS A 234 3.49 -17.17 0.01
C LYS A 234 3.29 -16.28 -1.21
N THR A 235 2.05 -16.09 -1.61
CA THR A 235 1.65 -15.13 -2.64
C THR A 235 0.79 -14.05 -2.01
N ILE A 236 1.15 -12.79 -2.24
CA ILE A 236 0.51 -11.62 -1.66
C ILE A 236 -0.29 -10.90 -2.75
N LYS A 237 -1.59 -10.70 -2.52
CA LYS A 237 -2.52 -10.00 -3.41
C LYS A 237 -2.54 -8.50 -3.22
N ALA A 238 -2.48 -8.06 -1.97
CA ALA A 238 -2.60 -6.65 -1.64
C ALA A 238 -1.92 -6.35 -0.30
N VAL A 239 -1.42 -5.11 -0.18
CA VAL A 239 -0.79 -4.60 1.03
C VAL A 239 -1.28 -3.19 1.29
N LYS A 240 -1.70 -2.90 2.51
CA LYS A 240 -2.15 -1.57 2.92
C LYS A 240 -1.46 -1.13 4.20
N ILE A 241 -1.07 0.14 4.25
CA ILE A 241 -0.78 0.85 5.50
C ILE A 241 -1.77 2.01 5.61
N GLU A 242 -2.33 2.19 6.78
CA GLU A 242 -3.16 3.35 7.12
C GLU A 242 -2.84 3.87 8.51
N LEU A 243 -3.06 5.15 8.75
CA LEU A 243 -2.89 5.74 10.08
C LEU A 243 -4.02 5.30 11.01
N GLY A 244 -3.66 5.13 12.27
CA GLY A 244 -4.59 4.69 13.31
C GLY A 244 -4.46 3.21 13.63
N ASN A 245 -5.29 2.77 14.57
CA ASN A 245 -5.24 1.44 15.15
C ASN A 245 -6.33 0.49 14.61
N ARG A 246 -7.01 0.85 13.52
CA ARG A 246 -8.09 0.05 12.95
C ARG A 246 -7.95 -0.10 11.45
N PHE A 247 -8.19 -1.30 10.97
CA PHE A 247 -8.31 -1.57 9.54
C PHE A 247 -9.69 -1.09 9.05
N THR A 248 -9.68 -0.21 8.05
CA THR A 248 -10.91 0.39 7.53
C THR A 248 -11.45 -0.30 6.27
N GLY A 249 -10.80 -1.38 5.83
CA GLY A 249 -11.12 -2.07 4.59
C GLY A 249 -10.21 -1.64 3.43
N TRP A 250 -10.36 -2.33 2.30
CA TRP A 250 -9.60 -2.04 1.08
C TRP A 250 -10.24 -0.87 0.33
N PRO A 251 -9.47 0.17 -0.05
CA PRO A 251 -9.98 1.23 -0.91
C PRO A 251 -10.27 0.68 -2.32
N ALA A 252 -11.09 1.41 -3.07
CA ALA A 252 -11.27 1.09 -4.49
C ALA A 252 -9.95 1.25 -5.24
N TRP A 253 -9.55 0.22 -5.99
CA TRP A 253 -8.36 0.29 -6.81
C TRP A 253 -8.68 0.96 -8.15
N ASN A 254 -7.85 1.93 -8.53
CA ASN A 254 -7.93 2.60 -9.82
C ASN A 254 -6.54 2.66 -10.45
N ARG A 255 -6.39 2.04 -11.62
CA ARG A 255 -5.09 1.92 -12.30
C ARG A 255 -4.49 3.28 -12.68
N GLU A 256 -5.30 4.19 -13.17
CA GLU A 256 -4.83 5.52 -13.62
C GLU A 256 -4.29 6.33 -12.45
N THR A 257 -5.00 6.30 -11.31
CA THR A 257 -4.56 6.95 -10.09
C THR A 257 -3.25 6.37 -9.58
N GLU A 258 -3.12 5.04 -9.52
CA GLU A 258 -1.90 4.38 -9.08
C GLU A 258 -0.75 4.60 -10.07
N GLN A 259 -1.03 4.60 -11.36
CA GLN A 259 -0.02 4.93 -12.38
C GLN A 259 0.50 6.37 -12.22
N ALA A 260 -0.38 7.34 -12.01
CA ALA A 260 0.03 8.72 -11.76
C ALA A 260 0.89 8.87 -10.50
N LYS A 261 0.57 8.13 -9.43
CA LYS A 261 1.41 8.08 -8.24
C LYS A 261 2.80 7.49 -8.55
N CYS A 262 2.85 6.36 -9.25
CA CYS A 262 4.11 5.72 -9.63
C CYS A 262 4.98 6.62 -10.52
N GLN A 263 4.37 7.37 -11.43
CA GLN A 263 5.08 8.26 -12.36
C GLN A 263 5.80 9.43 -11.68
N LYS A 264 5.47 9.77 -10.45
CA LYS A 264 6.25 10.74 -9.65
C LYS A 264 7.67 10.23 -9.35
N TYR A 265 7.87 8.93 -9.35
CA TYR A 265 9.12 8.27 -8.97
C TYR A 265 9.80 7.60 -10.15
N GLN A 266 9.00 7.06 -11.05
CA GLN A 266 9.49 6.28 -12.18
C GLN A 266 8.63 6.59 -13.39
N LEU A 267 9.24 7.06 -14.46
CA LEU A 267 8.56 7.36 -15.71
C LEU A 267 9.21 6.59 -16.85
N LEU A 268 8.43 5.75 -17.52
CA LEU A 268 8.82 5.16 -18.79
C LEU A 268 8.73 6.23 -19.89
N THR A 269 9.83 6.48 -20.59
CA THR A 269 9.91 7.52 -21.63
C THR A 269 9.03 7.20 -22.84
N THR A 270 9.00 5.95 -23.24
CA THR A 270 8.16 5.43 -24.33
C THR A 270 7.94 3.94 -24.18
N GLU A 271 6.78 3.43 -24.55
CA GLU A 271 6.51 1.99 -24.58
C GLU A 271 7.15 1.32 -25.78
N ASN A 272 7.09 1.96 -26.94
CA ASN A 272 7.58 1.44 -28.21
C ASN A 272 8.28 2.54 -29.03
N GLY A 273 9.37 2.15 -29.69
CA GLY A 273 10.10 3.04 -30.58
C GLY A 273 10.93 4.10 -29.86
N SER A 274 10.92 5.31 -30.38
CA SER A 274 11.64 6.45 -29.82
C SER A 274 10.77 7.70 -29.81
N MET A 275 10.99 8.55 -28.81
CA MET A 275 10.39 9.87 -28.72
C MET A 275 11.35 10.89 -29.33
N HIS A 276 10.83 11.89 -30.03
CA HIS A 276 11.59 12.96 -30.65
C HIS A 276 11.19 14.28 -30.02
N ILE A 277 12.17 14.97 -29.44
CA ILE A 277 11.93 16.22 -28.71
C ILE A 277 12.82 17.29 -29.32
N ARG A 278 12.21 18.41 -29.75
CA ARG A 278 12.97 19.55 -30.25
C ARG A 278 13.66 20.29 -29.11
N ALA A 279 14.84 20.85 -29.38
CA ALA A 279 15.57 21.66 -28.41
C ALA A 279 14.73 22.85 -27.93
N ALA A 280 14.66 23.02 -26.61
CA ALA A 280 14.02 24.18 -25.98
C ALA A 280 14.96 25.40 -25.99
N SER A 281 16.25 25.15 -25.81
CA SER A 281 17.30 26.19 -25.93
C SER A 281 18.65 25.57 -26.25
N LEU A 282 19.55 26.37 -26.84
CA LEU A 282 20.91 25.98 -27.17
C LEU A 282 21.90 27.05 -26.71
N SER A 283 23.06 26.58 -26.28
CA SER A 283 24.24 27.41 -26.02
C SER A 283 25.45 26.84 -26.78
N ALA A 284 26.63 27.44 -26.68
CA ALA A 284 27.81 26.91 -27.35
C ALA A 284 28.21 25.50 -26.97
N ASN A 285 27.87 25.06 -25.74
CA ASN A 285 28.29 23.77 -25.19
C ASN A 285 27.13 22.88 -24.74
N ASN A 286 25.94 23.42 -24.57
CA ASN A 286 24.80 22.69 -23.98
C ASN A 286 23.54 22.90 -24.84
N ILE A 287 22.76 21.83 -24.93
CA ILE A 287 21.45 21.81 -25.56
C ILE A 287 20.46 21.31 -24.52
N PHE A 288 19.36 22.01 -24.36
CA PHE A 288 18.32 21.67 -23.40
C PHE A 288 17.05 21.19 -24.11
N PHE A 289 16.51 20.08 -23.64
CA PHE A 289 15.30 19.48 -24.15
C PHE A 289 14.32 19.26 -23.00
N ASP A 290 13.11 19.75 -23.14
CA ASP A 290 12.07 19.57 -22.13
C ASP A 290 11.20 18.36 -22.50
N LEU A 291 11.42 17.25 -21.81
CA LEU A 291 10.62 16.03 -21.91
C LEU A 291 9.35 16.22 -21.08
N PRO A 292 8.16 16.31 -21.69
CA PRO A 292 6.93 16.47 -20.94
C PRO A 292 6.65 15.25 -20.06
N THR A 293 6.23 15.49 -18.84
CA THR A 293 5.85 14.43 -17.89
C THR A 293 4.38 14.59 -17.49
N PRO A 294 3.61 13.51 -17.37
CA PRO A 294 2.20 13.59 -17.00
C PRO A 294 2.01 14.09 -15.56
N VAL A 295 3.04 13.94 -14.73
CA VAL A 295 3.11 14.43 -13.37
C VAL A 295 4.50 14.99 -13.08
N THR A 296 4.59 15.94 -12.15
CA THR A 296 5.90 16.43 -11.67
C THR A 296 6.62 15.31 -10.93
N MET A 297 7.85 15.01 -11.33
CA MET A 297 8.67 14.02 -10.66
C MET A 297 9.11 14.53 -9.28
N ARG A 298 9.22 13.62 -8.32
CA ARG A 298 9.54 13.94 -6.92
C ARG A 298 10.89 14.63 -6.77
N THR A 299 11.88 14.14 -7.47
CA THR A 299 13.26 14.67 -7.47
C THR A 299 13.81 14.64 -8.87
N THR A 300 15.02 15.18 -9.05
CA THR A 300 15.77 15.03 -10.30
C THR A 300 16.01 13.55 -10.58
N PRO A 301 15.48 13.00 -11.71
CA PRO A 301 15.64 11.60 -12.01
C PRO A 301 17.07 11.24 -12.43
N VAL A 302 17.44 10.02 -12.14
CA VAL A 302 18.63 9.39 -12.70
C VAL A 302 18.27 8.82 -14.08
N LEU A 303 19.14 9.05 -15.06
CA LEU A 303 19.03 8.42 -16.37
C LEU A 303 19.59 6.99 -16.25
N ALA A 304 18.70 6.00 -16.21
CA ALA A 304 19.08 4.59 -16.00
C ALA A 304 19.98 4.07 -17.13
N ASP A 305 19.73 4.51 -18.37
CA ASP A 305 20.54 4.17 -19.54
C ASP A 305 20.76 5.42 -20.43
N PRO A 306 21.87 6.15 -20.24
CA PRO A 306 22.20 7.28 -21.11
C PRO A 306 22.42 6.93 -22.58
N ALA A 307 22.73 5.66 -22.89
CA ALA A 307 22.99 5.22 -24.27
C ALA A 307 21.77 5.25 -25.18
N VAL A 308 20.55 5.30 -24.61
CA VAL A 308 19.31 5.42 -25.40
C VAL A 308 18.99 6.86 -25.81
N PHE A 309 19.81 7.83 -25.40
CA PHE A 309 19.67 9.25 -25.78
C PHE A 309 20.61 9.57 -26.94
N ALA A 310 20.09 10.22 -27.93
CA ALA A 310 20.89 10.69 -29.07
C ALA A 310 20.46 12.09 -29.49
N VAL A 311 21.44 12.94 -29.77
CA VAL A 311 21.19 14.25 -30.37
C VAL A 311 21.31 14.15 -31.88
N ARG A 312 20.37 14.75 -32.63
CA ARG A 312 20.43 14.91 -34.07
C ARG A 312 20.30 16.40 -34.42
N ARG A 313 20.94 16.80 -35.53
CA ARG A 313 20.62 18.07 -36.18
C ARG A 313 19.17 17.99 -36.67
N PHE A 314 18.42 19.05 -36.51
CA PHE A 314 17.05 19.08 -37.00
C PHE A 314 17.02 18.77 -38.51
N GLY A 315 16.16 17.86 -38.91
CA GLY A 315 16.08 17.36 -40.29
C GLY A 315 17.12 16.32 -40.71
N SER A 316 18.08 15.95 -39.85
CA SER A 316 19.04 14.87 -40.10
C SER A 316 18.52 13.52 -39.56
N ILE A 317 18.89 12.42 -40.24
CA ILE A 317 18.69 11.07 -39.78
C ILE A 317 19.87 10.53 -38.93
N GLU A 318 21.01 11.17 -39.02
CA GLU A 318 22.25 10.77 -38.36
C GLU A 318 22.35 11.37 -36.95
N ALA A 319 22.79 10.55 -36.00
CA ALA A 319 23.05 10.98 -34.64
C ALA A 319 24.42 11.68 -34.54
N GLU A 320 24.47 12.79 -33.83
CA GLU A 320 25.72 13.49 -33.49
C GLU A 320 26.36 12.78 -32.30
N SER A 321 27.62 12.44 -32.37
CA SER A 321 28.39 11.73 -31.35
C SER A 321 28.98 12.68 -30.29
N GLY A 322 29.41 12.10 -29.17
CA GLY A 322 30.21 12.79 -28.15
C GLY A 322 29.42 13.71 -27.20
N PHE A 323 28.10 13.54 -27.10
CA PHE A 323 27.29 14.19 -26.09
C PHE A 323 27.29 13.36 -24.79
N THR A 324 27.29 14.05 -23.64
CA THR A 324 26.94 13.51 -22.33
C THR A 324 25.57 14.03 -21.92
N PHE A 325 24.83 13.23 -21.15
CA PHE A 325 23.46 13.55 -20.79
C PHE A 325 23.30 13.65 -19.29
N SER A 326 22.55 14.63 -18.84
CA SER A 326 22.07 14.79 -17.47
C SER A 326 20.59 15.17 -17.47
N ALA A 327 19.92 14.99 -16.34
CA ALA A 327 18.51 15.34 -16.17
C ALA A 327 18.32 16.32 -15.03
N LEU A 328 17.28 17.15 -15.11
CA LEU A 328 16.83 18.06 -14.07
C LEU A 328 15.30 18.00 -14.01
N ALA A 329 14.73 17.82 -12.82
CA ALA A 329 13.27 17.87 -12.66
C ALA A 329 12.75 19.30 -12.68
N HIS A 330 11.67 19.51 -13.43
CA HIS A 330 10.91 20.74 -13.46
C HIS A 330 9.41 20.42 -13.32
N THR A 331 8.61 21.45 -13.04
CA THR A 331 7.15 21.27 -13.00
C THR A 331 6.64 20.89 -14.40
N GLY A 332 6.03 19.69 -14.50
CA GLY A 332 5.44 19.19 -15.74
C GLY A 332 6.44 18.72 -16.80
N CYS A 333 7.75 18.74 -16.54
CA CYS A 333 8.74 18.18 -17.45
C CYS A 333 10.01 17.72 -16.73
N VAL A 334 10.79 16.89 -17.42
CA VAL A 334 12.19 16.62 -17.10
C VAL A 334 13.04 17.29 -18.17
N ARG A 335 13.89 18.21 -17.76
CA ARG A 335 14.86 18.83 -18.67
C ARG A 335 16.04 17.89 -18.84
N ILE A 336 16.30 17.49 -20.08
CA ILE A 336 17.50 16.74 -20.46
C ILE A 336 18.50 17.75 -21.00
N GLU A 337 19.68 17.80 -20.38
CA GLU A 337 20.82 18.55 -20.85
C GLU A 337 21.76 17.63 -21.60
N ALA A 338 22.03 17.95 -22.86
CA ALA A 338 23.02 17.29 -23.67
C ALA A 338 24.23 18.23 -23.80
N SER A 339 25.37 17.81 -23.27
CA SER A 339 26.60 18.64 -23.21
C SER A 339 27.68 18.08 -24.13
N LYS A 340 28.25 18.97 -24.96
CA LYS A 340 29.40 18.74 -25.83
C LYS A 340 30.08 20.05 -26.12
N LYS A 341 31.39 20.17 -25.86
CA LYS A 341 32.15 21.40 -26.13
C LYS A 341 32.07 21.78 -27.59
N ALA A 342 31.65 23.02 -27.88
CA ALA A 342 31.60 23.60 -29.21
C ALA A 342 30.89 22.71 -30.24
N HIS A 343 29.68 22.22 -29.91
CA HIS A 343 28.93 21.28 -30.75
C HIS A 343 28.50 21.87 -32.14
N GLY A 344 28.47 23.18 -32.30
CA GLY A 344 28.21 23.86 -33.59
C GLY A 344 26.78 23.67 -34.13
N LEU A 345 25.84 23.17 -33.36
CA LEU A 345 24.46 23.02 -33.77
C LEU A 345 23.68 24.33 -33.55
N THR A 346 22.85 24.70 -34.52
CA THR A 346 21.93 25.85 -34.44
C THR A 346 20.49 25.39 -34.17
N ASP A 347 20.20 24.13 -34.41
CA ASP A 347 18.93 23.47 -34.08
C ASP A 347 19.19 21.97 -33.84
N ALA A 348 18.45 21.36 -32.91
CA ALA A 348 18.66 19.99 -32.53
C ALA A 348 17.37 19.29 -32.14
N THR A 349 17.37 17.97 -32.34
CA THR A 349 16.33 17.06 -31.86
C THR A 349 16.95 16.00 -30.95
N LEU A 350 16.41 15.82 -29.77
CA LEU A 350 16.72 14.68 -28.91
C LEU A 350 15.88 13.50 -29.33
N ILE A 351 16.52 12.37 -29.51
CA ILE A 351 15.89 11.07 -29.66
C ILE A 351 16.03 10.35 -28.35
N VAL A 352 14.92 9.94 -27.79
CA VAL A 352 14.87 9.20 -26.52
C VAL A 352 14.30 7.81 -26.81
N GLY A 353 15.11 6.79 -26.64
CA GLY A 353 14.65 5.40 -26.69
C GLY A 353 13.90 5.00 -25.41
N LYS A 354 13.54 3.73 -25.33
CA LYS A 354 12.85 3.18 -24.16
C LYS A 354 13.80 3.13 -22.97
N THR A 355 13.51 3.92 -21.95
CA THR A 355 14.24 3.92 -20.67
C THR A 355 13.33 4.35 -19.52
N ILE A 356 13.78 4.15 -18.31
CA ILE A 356 13.12 4.64 -17.11
C ILE A 356 13.86 5.87 -16.58
N LEU A 357 13.15 6.95 -16.38
CA LEU A 357 13.59 8.08 -15.55
C LEU A 357 13.27 7.72 -14.11
N ASP A 358 14.29 7.55 -13.28
CA ASP A 358 14.15 7.05 -11.91
C ASP A 358 14.43 8.16 -10.90
N ALA A 359 13.40 8.62 -10.22
CA ALA A 359 13.45 9.59 -9.11
C ALA A 359 13.24 8.93 -7.74
N ASN A 360 13.38 7.61 -7.65
CA ASN A 360 13.45 6.90 -6.37
C ASN A 360 14.84 7.13 -5.76
N LEU A 361 14.87 7.59 -4.56
CA LEU A 361 16.09 7.78 -3.76
C LEU A 361 16.41 6.55 -2.94
#